data_891eba317e4a24bed7a544b39253a0f9
#
_entry.id   891eba317e4a24bed7a544b39253a0f9
#
_cell.length_a   1.000
_cell.length_b   1.000
_cell.length_c   1.000
_cell.angle_alpha   90.00
_cell.angle_beta   90.00
_cell.angle_gamma   90.00
#
_symmetry.space_group_name_H-M   'P 1'
#
loop_
_entity.id
_entity.type
_entity.pdbx_description
1 polymer ?
#
loop_
_entity_poly.entity_id
_entity_poly.type
_entity_poly.pdbx_seq_one_letter_code
_entity_poly.pdbx_strand_id
1 'polypeptide(L)'
;MGSYADAYRRSLADPEGFWLRAAAAIDWERAPEQALDDSAAPFYRWFPDGVLNTCFNALDRHVRDGRGEQPALVWDSAMTNSVRTLTYRQLLEQVARFAGVLRDQGVAAGDRVVIYMPMIPQAVIAMLACARLGAVHSVVFGGFAPKELAARIEDATPKVIVAASCGLEPNRVVEYKPIVDQALRMTSHQPDKVIVHQRPQATASLDDRDADWDELMARAEPADCVPVRATDPLYVLYTSGTTGRPKGVVRDNGGHAVALRWSMANIYGIEPGDVMWTASDVGWVVGHSYIVYGPLLTGATTVLYEGKPVGTPDAGAFWRVVADHQVKVLFTAPTAFRAIKRADPQAALLADHDVSSLRTLFLAGERLDPETYRWASEKLGIPVVDHWWQTETGWPICANLRGLEPMPLKPGSPSVPVPGFDVQVLDDSGKPLPAGREGSICLQLPLPPGTLTTLWGDDERFRQSYLSRYPGYYLTGDSGYFDEDGYLFVMGRTDDVINVAGHRLSTGAMEAVLAAHPAVAECAVIGVHDPLKGQVPRGFVVLKSGVEITQEALKEELVAAVREQIGPVAAFKDVTVVDGLPKTRSGKILRKSMREIADRGDTAVPSTIEDPGVLEQLRPVLRR
;
A
#
# COMPACT_ATOMS: atom_id res chain seq x y z
N MET A 1 15.00 19.13 -19.99
CA MET A 1 14.06 18.10 -19.47
C MET A 1 12.77 18.26 -20.21
N GLY A 2 12.16 17.18 -20.72
CA GLY A 2 10.81 17.28 -21.29
C GLY A 2 9.82 17.63 -20.20
N SER A 3 8.82 18.43 -20.53
CA SER A 3 7.73 18.72 -19.61
C SER A 3 6.91 17.46 -19.29
N TYR A 4 6.09 17.50 -18.25
CA TYR A 4 5.13 16.44 -17.96
C TYR A 4 4.28 16.11 -19.21
N ALA A 5 3.75 17.14 -19.87
CA ALA A 5 2.94 16.96 -21.07
C ALA A 5 3.65 16.21 -22.20
N ASP A 6 4.96 16.45 -22.39
CA ASP A 6 5.76 15.73 -23.36
C ASP A 6 6.02 14.27 -22.97
N ALA A 7 6.33 14.03 -21.68
CA ALA A 7 6.54 12.68 -21.17
C ALA A 7 5.24 11.86 -21.25
N TYR A 8 4.12 12.44 -20.81
CA TYR A 8 2.82 11.79 -20.84
C TYR A 8 2.39 11.44 -22.27
N ARG A 9 2.43 12.42 -23.18
CA ARG A 9 2.09 12.18 -24.59
C ARG A 9 2.96 11.09 -25.24
N ARG A 10 4.29 11.12 -25.01
CA ARG A 10 5.20 10.10 -25.55
C ARG A 10 4.94 8.73 -24.98
N SER A 11 4.61 8.62 -23.69
CA SER A 11 4.33 7.34 -23.06
C SER A 11 3.07 6.65 -23.60
N LEU A 12 2.11 7.42 -24.14
CA LEU A 12 0.89 6.89 -24.75
C LEU A 12 1.03 6.71 -26.27
N ALA A 13 1.76 7.59 -26.95
CA ALA A 13 1.93 7.53 -28.40
C ALA A 13 2.97 6.50 -28.87
N ASP A 14 4.01 6.27 -28.08
CA ASP A 14 5.10 5.31 -28.31
C ASP A 14 5.46 4.62 -26.98
N PRO A 15 4.58 3.79 -26.41
CA PRO A 15 4.83 3.14 -25.12
C PRO A 15 6.05 2.23 -25.16
N GLU A 16 6.30 1.53 -26.26
CA GLU A 16 7.46 0.66 -26.39
C GLU A 16 8.77 1.43 -26.33
N GLY A 17 8.93 2.45 -27.17
CA GLY A 17 10.14 3.27 -27.14
C GLY A 17 10.29 4.06 -25.84
N PHE A 18 9.20 4.46 -25.18
CA PHE A 18 9.24 5.11 -23.87
C PHE A 18 9.81 4.18 -22.81
N TRP A 19 9.29 2.95 -22.71
CA TRP A 19 9.69 2.01 -21.67
C TRP A 19 11.02 1.32 -21.94
N LEU A 20 11.43 1.13 -23.22
CA LEU A 20 12.80 0.69 -23.52
C LEU A 20 13.85 1.71 -23.07
N ARG A 21 13.57 3.02 -23.25
CA ARG A 21 14.46 4.06 -22.71
C ARG A 21 14.51 4.03 -21.17
N ALA A 22 13.38 3.80 -20.50
CA ALA A 22 13.35 3.66 -19.04
C ALA A 22 14.10 2.41 -18.57
N ALA A 23 14.01 1.31 -19.32
CA ALA A 23 14.70 0.06 -19.04
C ALA A 23 16.22 0.18 -19.05
N ALA A 24 16.80 1.18 -19.74
CA ALA A 24 18.24 1.44 -19.74
C ALA A 24 18.79 1.83 -18.35
N ALA A 25 17.94 2.17 -17.38
CA ALA A 25 18.33 2.44 -16.01
C ALA A 25 18.50 1.17 -15.13
N ILE A 26 18.24 0.01 -15.69
CA ILE A 26 18.37 -1.32 -15.04
C ILE A 26 19.60 -2.03 -15.64
N ASP A 27 20.31 -2.76 -14.80
CA ASP A 27 21.39 -3.66 -15.22
C ASP A 27 20.77 -5.01 -15.61
N TRP A 28 20.87 -5.34 -16.89
CA TRP A 28 20.37 -6.58 -17.47
C TRP A 28 21.49 -7.57 -17.70
N GLU A 29 21.24 -8.84 -17.44
CA GLU A 29 22.09 -9.94 -17.92
C GLU A 29 21.97 -10.05 -19.47
N ARG A 30 20.72 -9.90 -19.97
CA ARG A 30 20.42 -9.69 -21.37
C ARG A 30 19.38 -8.57 -21.48
N ALA A 31 19.79 -7.44 -22.07
CA ALA A 31 18.91 -6.30 -22.27
C ALA A 31 17.73 -6.65 -23.20
N PRO A 32 16.52 -6.14 -22.94
CA PRO A 32 15.38 -6.39 -23.82
C PRO A 32 15.53 -5.62 -25.14
N GLU A 33 15.23 -6.30 -26.25
CA GLU A 33 15.07 -5.70 -27.56
C GLU A 33 13.59 -5.38 -27.85
N GLN A 34 12.68 -6.16 -27.26
CA GLN A 34 11.24 -5.98 -27.35
C GLN A 34 10.70 -5.40 -26.03
N ALA A 35 9.93 -4.31 -26.10
CA ALA A 35 9.30 -3.74 -24.91
C ALA A 35 8.05 -4.48 -24.49
N LEU A 36 7.13 -4.71 -25.44
CA LEU A 36 5.80 -5.24 -25.19
C LEU A 36 5.51 -6.44 -26.10
N ASP A 37 5.00 -7.51 -25.52
CA ASP A 37 4.37 -8.62 -26.23
C ASP A 37 2.86 -8.62 -25.91
N ASP A 38 2.06 -8.32 -26.91
CA ASP A 38 0.59 -8.28 -26.87
C ASP A 38 -0.07 -9.50 -27.55
N SER A 39 0.71 -10.48 -28.00
CA SER A 39 0.24 -11.67 -28.71
C SER A 39 -0.77 -12.52 -27.93
N ALA A 40 -0.76 -12.40 -26.59
CA ALA A 40 -1.68 -13.10 -25.69
C ALA A 40 -2.66 -12.14 -25.01
N ALA A 41 -2.97 -10.98 -25.62
CA ALA A 41 -3.90 -10.01 -25.02
C ALA A 41 -5.20 -10.70 -24.52
N PRO A 42 -5.71 -10.32 -23.35
CA PRO A 42 -5.34 -9.19 -22.50
C PRO A 42 -4.22 -9.47 -21.47
N PHE A 43 -3.44 -10.53 -21.63
CA PHE A 43 -2.27 -10.86 -20.83
C PHE A 43 -1.02 -10.30 -21.49
N TYR A 44 -0.73 -9.03 -21.24
CA TYR A 44 0.41 -8.32 -21.78
C TYR A 44 1.68 -8.68 -21.01
N ARG A 45 2.81 -8.76 -21.74
CA ARG A 45 4.12 -9.07 -21.17
C ARG A 45 5.13 -7.99 -21.53
N TRP A 46 5.69 -7.33 -20.51
CA TRP A 46 6.73 -6.33 -20.70
C TRP A 46 8.10 -6.96 -20.69
N PHE A 47 8.96 -6.54 -21.62
CA PHE A 47 10.35 -6.99 -21.77
C PHE A 47 10.48 -8.52 -21.89
N PRO A 48 9.76 -9.18 -22.80
CA PRO A 48 9.61 -10.65 -22.84
C PRO A 48 10.93 -11.40 -23.07
N ASP A 49 11.90 -10.78 -23.73
CA ASP A 49 13.23 -11.31 -24.03
C ASP A 49 14.32 -10.86 -23.04
N GLY A 50 14.00 -9.96 -22.11
CA GLY A 50 14.91 -9.46 -21.09
C GLY A 50 15.23 -10.49 -20.00
N VAL A 51 16.47 -10.48 -19.52
CA VAL A 51 16.94 -11.32 -18.39
C VAL A 51 17.66 -10.44 -17.39
N LEU A 52 17.32 -10.56 -16.12
CA LEU A 52 17.90 -9.78 -15.03
C LEU A 52 17.89 -10.56 -13.72
N ASN A 53 18.43 -9.94 -12.66
CA ASN A 53 18.11 -10.29 -11.29
C ASN A 53 17.74 -9.03 -10.50
N THR A 54 16.58 -9.03 -9.87
CA THR A 54 16.07 -7.86 -9.12
C THR A 54 16.94 -7.55 -7.90
N CYS A 55 17.43 -8.56 -7.17
CA CYS A 55 18.33 -8.35 -6.03
C CYS A 55 19.68 -7.77 -6.46
N PHE A 56 20.26 -8.24 -7.59
CA PHE A 56 21.47 -7.66 -8.15
C PHE A 56 21.30 -6.15 -8.38
N ASN A 57 20.19 -5.76 -8.97
CA ASN A 57 19.88 -4.34 -9.22
C ASN A 57 19.63 -3.54 -7.94
N ALA A 58 19.14 -4.18 -6.89
CA ALA A 58 18.89 -3.52 -5.60
C ALA A 58 20.14 -3.38 -4.74
N LEU A 59 21.14 -4.28 -4.85
CA LEU A 59 22.28 -4.34 -3.93
C LEU A 59 23.62 -4.44 -4.65
N ASP A 60 23.88 -5.51 -5.40
CA ASP A 60 25.20 -5.87 -5.94
C ASP A 60 25.75 -4.75 -6.82
N ARG A 61 24.94 -4.18 -7.71
CA ARG A 61 25.40 -3.12 -8.61
C ARG A 61 25.85 -1.89 -7.83
N HIS A 62 25.20 -1.53 -6.73
CA HIS A 62 25.58 -0.37 -5.93
C HIS A 62 26.91 -0.59 -5.20
N VAL A 63 27.16 -1.82 -4.73
CA VAL A 63 28.46 -2.19 -4.15
C VAL A 63 29.55 -2.17 -5.21
N ARG A 64 29.29 -2.76 -6.40
CA ARG A 64 30.18 -2.72 -7.56
C ARG A 64 30.53 -1.28 -7.97
N ASP A 65 29.54 -0.40 -7.97
CA ASP A 65 29.64 0.99 -8.41
C ASP A 65 30.19 1.94 -7.31
N GLY A 66 30.76 1.38 -6.22
CA GLY A 66 31.46 2.13 -5.19
C GLY A 66 30.60 2.68 -4.05
N ARG A 67 29.31 2.29 -3.96
CA ARG A 67 28.37 2.72 -2.90
C ARG A 67 28.31 1.73 -1.72
N GLY A 68 29.24 0.80 -1.63
CA GLY A 68 29.18 -0.27 -0.62
C GLY A 68 29.08 0.21 0.82
N GLU A 69 29.70 1.34 1.14
CA GLU A 69 29.69 1.92 2.50
C GLU A 69 28.53 2.91 2.75
N GLN A 70 27.74 3.21 1.70
CA GLN A 70 26.55 4.05 1.86
C GLN A 70 25.47 3.30 2.66
N PRO A 71 24.76 3.95 3.60
CA PRO A 71 23.60 3.38 4.23
C PRO A 71 22.55 2.92 3.21
N ALA A 72 22.11 1.66 3.31
CA ALA A 72 21.06 1.09 2.48
C ALA A 72 19.75 0.99 3.26
N LEU A 73 19.81 0.46 4.48
CA LEU A 73 18.66 0.20 5.34
C LEU A 73 18.93 0.74 6.74
N VAL A 74 18.07 1.64 7.21
CA VAL A 74 18.03 2.08 8.60
C VAL A 74 16.81 1.45 9.25
N TRP A 75 17.02 0.54 10.18
CA TRP A 75 15.97 0.03 11.05
C TRP A 75 15.91 0.88 12.32
N ASP A 76 14.74 1.45 12.57
CA ASP A 76 14.45 2.26 13.75
C ASP A 76 13.25 1.65 14.48
N SER A 77 13.48 1.08 15.65
CA SER A 77 12.44 0.47 16.46
C SER A 77 12.15 1.31 17.70
N ALA A 78 11.03 2.00 17.69
CA ALA A 78 10.49 2.64 18.86
C ALA A 78 9.99 1.62 19.92
N MET A 79 9.72 0.38 19.49
CA MET A 79 9.29 -0.70 20.37
C MET A 79 10.43 -1.25 21.24
N THR A 80 11.66 -1.21 20.75
CA THR A 80 12.84 -1.72 21.47
C THR A 80 13.82 -0.61 21.83
N ASN A 81 13.51 0.62 21.44
CA ASN A 81 14.40 1.78 21.55
C ASN A 81 15.77 1.50 20.94
N SER A 82 15.79 0.95 19.73
CA SER A 82 16.99 0.50 19.03
C SER A 82 17.02 1.03 17.62
N VAL A 83 18.22 1.45 17.17
CA VAL A 83 18.48 1.83 15.79
C VAL A 83 19.63 0.98 15.25
N ARG A 84 19.48 0.46 14.05
CA ARG A 84 20.52 -0.28 13.34
C ARG A 84 20.60 0.17 11.88
N THR A 85 21.77 0.56 11.45
CA THR A 85 22.04 0.90 10.05
C THR A 85 22.84 -0.21 9.39
N LEU A 86 22.39 -0.63 8.21
CA LEU A 86 23.12 -1.55 7.34
C LEU A 86 23.55 -0.79 6.09
N THR A 87 24.85 -0.83 5.78
CA THR A 87 25.37 -0.34 4.49
C THR A 87 24.94 -1.28 3.36
N TYR A 88 25.07 -0.85 2.10
CA TYR A 88 24.79 -1.72 0.94
C TYR A 88 25.62 -3.01 1.00
N ARG A 89 26.90 -2.92 1.37
CA ARG A 89 27.77 -4.10 1.55
C ARG A 89 27.27 -5.03 2.63
N GLN A 90 26.93 -4.49 3.81
CA GLN A 90 26.46 -5.30 4.93
C GLN A 90 25.10 -5.95 4.64
N LEU A 91 24.19 -5.22 3.97
CA LEU A 91 22.91 -5.77 3.56
C LEU A 91 23.09 -6.86 2.51
N LEU A 92 23.93 -6.64 1.50
CA LEU A 92 24.30 -7.63 0.48
C LEU A 92 24.84 -8.92 1.11
N GLU A 93 25.78 -8.82 2.05
CA GLU A 93 26.37 -9.97 2.74
C GLU A 93 25.31 -10.80 3.47
N GLN A 94 24.38 -10.14 4.19
CA GLN A 94 23.32 -10.83 4.88
C GLN A 94 22.29 -11.45 3.91
N VAL A 95 21.92 -10.76 2.84
CA VAL A 95 21.01 -11.26 1.82
C VAL A 95 21.60 -12.44 1.06
N ALA A 96 22.85 -12.34 0.62
CA ALA A 96 23.53 -13.43 -0.08
C ALA A 96 23.65 -14.69 0.80
N ARG A 97 23.96 -14.50 2.10
CA ARG A 97 24.04 -15.60 3.06
C ARG A 97 22.65 -16.22 3.33
N PHE A 98 21.61 -15.42 3.51
CA PHE A 98 20.26 -15.97 3.69
C PHE A 98 19.72 -16.64 2.41
N ALA A 99 20.11 -16.16 1.23
CA ALA A 99 19.84 -16.84 -0.02
C ALA A 99 20.53 -18.23 -0.05
N GLY A 100 21.75 -18.33 0.50
CA GLY A 100 22.40 -19.63 0.74
C GLY A 100 21.60 -20.53 1.67
N VAL A 101 21.06 -19.98 2.77
CA VAL A 101 20.14 -20.72 3.67
C VAL A 101 18.96 -21.30 2.88
N LEU A 102 18.26 -20.47 2.10
CA LEU A 102 17.11 -20.90 1.31
C LEU A 102 17.48 -21.96 0.28
N ARG A 103 18.60 -21.78 -0.45
CA ARG A 103 19.14 -22.78 -1.39
C ARG A 103 19.41 -24.12 -0.70
N ASP A 104 20.04 -24.11 0.48
CA ASP A 104 20.37 -25.30 1.24
C ASP A 104 19.11 -26.01 1.80
N GLN A 105 17.98 -25.28 1.92
CA GLN A 105 16.64 -25.86 2.15
C GLN A 105 15.94 -26.28 0.84
N GLY A 106 16.66 -26.27 -0.28
CA GLY A 106 16.16 -26.72 -1.58
C GLY A 106 15.30 -25.71 -2.33
N VAL A 107 15.26 -24.43 -1.94
CA VAL A 107 14.55 -23.37 -2.67
C VAL A 107 15.30 -23.07 -3.96
N ALA A 108 14.58 -23.10 -5.08
CA ALA A 108 15.07 -22.80 -6.43
C ALA A 108 14.20 -21.70 -7.09
N ALA A 109 14.62 -21.27 -8.28
CA ALA A 109 13.86 -20.32 -9.07
C ALA A 109 12.42 -20.81 -9.32
N GLY A 110 11.44 -19.93 -9.11
CA GLY A 110 10.01 -20.23 -9.22
C GLY A 110 9.37 -20.89 -7.99
N ASP A 111 10.14 -21.39 -7.01
CA ASP A 111 9.59 -21.85 -5.73
C ASP A 111 9.02 -20.69 -4.92
N ARG A 112 7.96 -20.95 -4.14
CA ARG A 112 7.34 -19.93 -3.29
C ARG A 112 7.88 -20.01 -1.87
N VAL A 113 8.09 -18.82 -1.30
CA VAL A 113 8.46 -18.63 0.10
C VAL A 113 7.47 -17.67 0.74
N VAL A 114 6.79 -18.11 1.79
CA VAL A 114 5.91 -17.22 2.58
C VAL A 114 6.73 -16.56 3.68
N ILE A 115 6.59 -15.26 3.83
CA ILE A 115 7.27 -14.45 4.85
C ILE A 115 6.22 -13.90 5.79
N TYR A 116 6.29 -14.27 7.08
CA TYR A 116 5.40 -13.83 8.14
C TYR A 116 6.22 -13.19 9.27
N MET A 117 6.58 -11.93 9.08
CA MET A 117 7.50 -11.19 9.96
C MET A 117 6.99 -9.79 10.28
N PRO A 118 7.38 -9.21 11.44
CA PRO A 118 7.16 -7.81 11.75
C PRO A 118 8.16 -6.92 10.98
N MET A 119 8.13 -5.60 11.25
CA MET A 119 8.99 -4.59 10.61
C MET A 119 10.43 -4.65 11.16
N ILE A 120 11.15 -5.71 10.80
CA ILE A 120 12.54 -5.98 11.18
C ILE A 120 13.41 -6.22 9.93
N PRO A 121 14.73 -6.00 10.01
CA PRO A 121 15.64 -6.19 8.86
C PRO A 121 15.54 -7.56 8.20
N GLN A 122 15.27 -8.60 8.98
CA GLN A 122 15.14 -9.97 8.50
C GLN A 122 14.01 -10.14 7.48
N ALA A 123 12.93 -9.35 7.57
CA ALA A 123 11.85 -9.36 6.57
C ALA A 123 12.38 -8.87 5.20
N VAL A 124 13.13 -7.77 5.18
CA VAL A 124 13.74 -7.21 3.97
C VAL A 124 14.80 -8.17 3.41
N ILE A 125 15.62 -8.76 4.27
CA ILE A 125 16.64 -9.75 3.90
C ILE A 125 15.96 -10.96 3.25
N ALA A 126 14.88 -11.49 3.81
CA ALA A 126 14.16 -12.64 3.26
C ALA A 126 13.55 -12.33 1.87
N MET A 127 12.94 -11.16 1.69
CA MET A 127 12.39 -10.71 0.41
C MET A 127 13.47 -10.65 -0.68
N LEU A 128 14.59 -10.00 -0.38
CA LEU A 128 15.71 -9.85 -1.31
C LEU A 128 16.44 -11.17 -1.58
N ALA A 129 16.53 -12.06 -0.59
CA ALA A 129 17.12 -13.38 -0.77
C ALA A 129 16.28 -14.27 -1.71
N CYS A 130 14.94 -14.19 -1.63
CA CYS A 130 14.06 -14.83 -2.60
C CYS A 130 14.31 -14.26 -4.00
N ALA A 131 14.33 -12.94 -4.15
CA ALA A 131 14.62 -12.29 -5.43
C ALA A 131 16.00 -12.68 -5.98
N ARG A 132 17.01 -12.86 -5.11
CA ARG A 132 18.37 -13.29 -5.48
C ARG A 132 18.38 -14.67 -6.12
N LEU A 133 17.58 -15.59 -5.61
CA LEU A 133 17.45 -16.98 -6.13
C LEU A 133 16.45 -17.09 -7.29
N GLY A 134 15.73 -16.02 -7.65
CA GLY A 134 14.61 -16.11 -8.58
C GLY A 134 13.38 -16.84 -8.00
N ALA A 135 13.33 -17.01 -6.68
CA ALA A 135 12.18 -17.54 -5.96
C ALA A 135 11.10 -16.47 -5.80
N VAL A 136 9.86 -16.89 -5.66
CA VAL A 136 8.68 -16.03 -5.56
C VAL A 136 8.34 -15.84 -4.08
N HIS A 137 8.48 -14.64 -3.54
CA HIS A 137 8.06 -14.40 -2.16
C HIS A 137 6.59 -13.99 -2.05
N SER A 138 5.98 -14.33 -0.93
CA SER A 138 4.66 -13.85 -0.54
C SER A 138 4.72 -13.38 0.91
N VAL A 139 4.73 -12.06 1.10
CA VAL A 139 4.76 -11.48 2.43
C VAL A 139 3.35 -11.39 2.97
N VAL A 140 3.15 -11.92 4.16
CA VAL A 140 1.88 -11.88 4.88
C VAL A 140 2.04 -10.92 6.05
N PHE A 141 1.13 -9.96 6.15
CA PHE A 141 1.14 -8.98 7.24
C PHE A 141 1.17 -9.67 8.61
N GLY A 142 2.17 -9.33 9.43
CA GLY A 142 2.44 -10.00 10.72
C GLY A 142 1.35 -9.86 11.79
N GLY A 143 0.32 -9.08 11.52
CA GLY A 143 -0.86 -8.97 12.37
C GLY A 143 -2.03 -9.86 11.96
N PHE A 144 -1.94 -10.65 10.89
CA PHE A 144 -3.04 -11.51 10.45
C PHE A 144 -3.24 -12.72 11.36
N ALA A 145 -4.53 -13.09 11.54
CA ALA A 145 -4.93 -14.28 12.27
C ALA A 145 -4.55 -15.58 11.53
N PRO A 146 -4.48 -16.73 12.22
CA PRO A 146 -4.08 -18.00 11.63
C PRO A 146 -4.85 -18.39 10.37
N LYS A 147 -6.15 -18.11 10.31
CA LYS A 147 -7.00 -18.39 9.14
C LYS A 147 -6.56 -17.65 7.88
N GLU A 148 -6.13 -16.40 8.03
CA GLU A 148 -5.65 -15.59 6.89
C GLU A 148 -4.29 -16.07 6.39
N LEU A 149 -3.40 -16.45 7.30
CA LEU A 149 -2.11 -17.05 6.96
C LEU A 149 -2.33 -18.41 6.28
N ALA A 150 -3.21 -19.25 6.83
CA ALA A 150 -3.57 -20.55 6.27
C ALA A 150 -4.09 -20.46 4.83
N ALA A 151 -5.00 -19.51 4.55
CA ALA A 151 -5.53 -19.33 3.20
C ALA A 151 -4.44 -18.97 2.17
N ARG A 152 -3.42 -18.22 2.58
CA ARG A 152 -2.27 -17.86 1.73
C ARG A 152 -1.28 -18.99 1.56
N ILE A 153 -1.05 -19.78 2.61
CA ILE A 153 -0.23 -20.99 2.55
C ILE A 153 -0.86 -22.00 1.59
N GLU A 154 -2.16 -22.22 1.70
CA GLU A 154 -2.90 -23.15 0.85
C GLU A 154 -2.84 -22.75 -0.63
N ASP A 155 -3.00 -21.46 -0.93
CA ASP A 155 -3.01 -20.95 -2.32
C ASP A 155 -1.60 -20.83 -2.92
N ALA A 156 -0.63 -20.30 -2.16
CA ALA A 156 0.75 -20.13 -2.64
C ALA A 156 1.55 -21.42 -2.65
N THR A 157 1.16 -22.42 -1.85
CA THR A 157 1.88 -23.69 -1.69
C THR A 157 3.39 -23.50 -1.50
N PRO A 158 3.81 -22.76 -0.43
CA PRO A 158 5.22 -22.42 -0.24
C PRO A 158 6.07 -23.62 0.11
N LYS A 159 7.31 -23.66 -0.40
CA LYS A 159 8.30 -24.65 0.00
C LYS A 159 8.85 -24.38 1.40
N VAL A 160 9.06 -23.10 1.71
CA VAL A 160 9.57 -22.62 3.00
C VAL A 160 8.69 -21.51 3.53
N ILE A 161 8.49 -21.49 4.85
CA ILE A 161 7.94 -20.33 5.57
C ILE A 161 9.07 -19.71 6.38
N VAL A 162 9.18 -18.39 6.32
CA VAL A 162 10.12 -17.60 7.11
C VAL A 162 9.32 -16.74 8.08
N ALA A 163 9.57 -16.90 9.38
CA ALA A 163 8.82 -16.21 10.43
C ALA A 163 9.74 -15.62 11.50
N ALA A 164 9.21 -14.70 12.31
CA ALA A 164 9.82 -14.32 13.58
C ALA A 164 9.13 -15.03 14.74
N SER A 165 9.79 -15.15 15.87
CA SER A 165 9.18 -15.71 17.09
C SER A 165 8.05 -14.82 17.61
N CYS A 166 8.19 -13.50 17.51
CA CYS A 166 7.17 -12.54 17.93
C CYS A 166 7.22 -11.21 17.15
N GLY A 167 6.09 -10.50 17.17
CA GLY A 167 5.95 -9.10 16.86
C GLY A 167 5.68 -8.27 18.11
N LEU A 168 5.94 -6.96 18.04
CA LEU A 168 5.73 -6.03 19.14
C LEU A 168 4.63 -5.02 18.79
N GLU A 169 3.71 -4.83 19.71
CA GLU A 169 2.74 -3.74 19.71
C GLU A 169 2.95 -2.89 20.97
N PRO A 170 2.47 -1.64 21.03
CA PRO A 170 2.77 -0.75 22.16
C PRO A 170 2.49 -1.34 23.54
N ASN A 171 1.48 -2.19 23.66
CA ASN A 171 1.02 -2.71 24.94
C ASN A 171 1.09 -4.24 25.06
N ARG A 172 1.65 -4.94 24.06
CA ARG A 172 1.73 -6.41 24.10
C ARG A 172 2.78 -6.98 23.16
N VAL A 173 3.25 -8.16 23.50
CA VAL A 173 4.01 -9.03 22.60
C VAL A 173 3.04 -9.98 21.91
N VAL A 174 3.15 -10.13 20.61
CA VAL A 174 2.35 -11.06 19.80
C VAL A 174 3.25 -12.22 19.38
N GLU A 175 3.01 -13.40 19.92
CA GLU A 175 3.77 -14.61 19.55
C GLU A 175 3.35 -15.10 18.16
N TYR A 176 4.30 -15.11 17.19
CA TYR A 176 4.01 -15.47 15.82
C TYR A 176 4.08 -16.97 15.56
N LYS A 177 5.00 -17.68 16.20
CA LYS A 177 5.16 -19.13 15.99
C LYS A 177 3.87 -19.94 16.29
N PRO A 178 3.13 -19.69 17.38
CA PRO A 178 1.84 -20.33 17.62
C PRO A 178 0.81 -20.05 16.52
N ILE A 179 0.84 -18.85 15.91
CA ILE A 179 -0.04 -18.48 14.79
C ILE A 179 0.32 -19.30 13.54
N VAL A 180 1.63 -19.42 13.24
CA VAL A 180 2.12 -20.26 12.13
C VAL A 180 1.71 -21.71 12.32
N ASP A 181 1.90 -22.27 13.52
CA ASP A 181 1.54 -23.66 13.83
C ASP A 181 0.03 -23.90 13.70
N GLN A 182 -0.77 -22.95 14.16
CA GLN A 182 -2.22 -23.05 14.01
C GLN A 182 -2.63 -22.95 12.53
N ALA A 183 -2.01 -22.06 11.75
CA ALA A 183 -2.27 -21.95 10.33
C ALA A 183 -1.93 -23.25 9.59
N LEU A 184 -0.78 -23.87 9.90
CA LEU A 184 -0.36 -25.14 9.31
C LEU A 184 -1.29 -26.32 9.64
N ARG A 185 -1.93 -26.29 10.81
CA ARG A 185 -2.99 -27.27 11.14
C ARG A 185 -4.28 -27.10 10.34
N MET A 186 -4.48 -25.92 9.74
CA MET A 186 -5.67 -25.58 8.96
C MET A 186 -5.50 -25.76 7.46
N THR A 187 -4.28 -26.13 6.99
CA THR A 187 -3.96 -26.27 5.56
C THR A 187 -3.67 -27.72 5.20
N SER A 188 -3.95 -28.11 3.97
CA SER A 188 -3.55 -29.40 3.41
C SER A 188 -2.09 -29.37 2.97
N HIS A 189 -1.62 -28.22 2.48
CA HIS A 189 -0.23 -28.03 2.10
C HIS A 189 0.66 -27.86 3.33
N GLN A 190 1.80 -28.57 3.32
CA GLN A 190 2.81 -28.50 4.38
C GLN A 190 4.14 -28.05 3.76
N PRO A 191 4.77 -26.98 4.24
CA PRO A 191 6.10 -26.58 3.77
C PRO A 191 7.16 -27.58 4.23
N ASP A 192 8.26 -27.66 3.49
CA ASP A 192 9.40 -28.52 3.86
C ASP A 192 10.08 -28.02 5.14
N LYS A 193 10.10 -26.69 5.36
CA LYS A 193 10.75 -26.04 6.51
C LYS A 193 10.03 -24.78 6.95
N VAL A 194 10.10 -24.49 8.26
CA VAL A 194 9.76 -23.19 8.86
C VAL A 194 11.04 -22.63 9.48
N ILE A 195 11.51 -21.48 8.99
CA ILE A 195 12.70 -20.80 9.51
C ILE A 195 12.24 -19.68 10.44
N VAL A 196 12.68 -19.70 11.70
CA VAL A 196 12.23 -18.79 12.74
C VAL A 196 13.38 -17.90 13.23
N HIS A 197 13.25 -16.60 13.06
CA HIS A 197 14.13 -15.64 13.72
C HIS A 197 13.67 -15.41 15.17
N GLN A 198 14.52 -15.76 16.13
CA GLN A 198 14.23 -15.60 17.55
C GLN A 198 14.42 -14.14 17.98
N ARG A 199 13.37 -13.58 18.59
CA ARG A 199 13.43 -12.25 19.19
C ARG A 199 13.49 -12.38 20.72
N PRO A 200 14.32 -11.58 21.42
CA PRO A 200 14.51 -11.71 22.88
C PRO A 200 13.25 -11.40 23.70
N GLN A 201 12.28 -10.69 23.12
CA GLN A 201 11.03 -10.33 23.81
C GLN A 201 10.08 -11.51 24.01
N ALA A 202 10.12 -12.51 23.13
CA ALA A 202 9.48 -13.81 23.29
C ALA A 202 10.12 -14.81 22.33
N THR A 203 10.84 -15.77 22.87
CA THR A 203 11.42 -16.87 22.08
C THR A 203 10.38 -17.96 21.84
N ALA A 204 10.44 -18.61 20.70
CA ALA A 204 9.57 -19.71 20.33
C ALA A 204 10.24 -21.06 20.54
N SER A 205 9.47 -22.07 20.95
CA SER A 205 9.90 -23.46 20.86
C SER A 205 9.88 -23.90 19.39
N LEU A 206 10.91 -24.65 19.00
CA LEU A 206 11.08 -25.17 17.64
C LEU A 206 10.84 -26.67 17.62
N ASP A 207 10.04 -27.14 16.68
CA ASP A 207 9.76 -28.54 16.41
C ASP A 207 10.74 -29.09 15.34
N ASP A 208 10.67 -30.37 15.01
CA ASP A 208 11.57 -31.04 14.02
C ASP A 208 11.52 -30.39 12.62
N ARG A 209 10.40 -29.78 12.25
CA ARG A 209 10.23 -29.06 10.99
C ARG A 209 10.86 -27.67 11.02
N ASP A 210 11.02 -27.12 12.20
CA ASP A 210 11.50 -25.75 12.37
C ASP A 210 13.01 -25.71 12.33
N ALA A 211 13.54 -24.51 12.05
CA ALA A 211 14.95 -24.23 12.14
C ALA A 211 15.18 -22.81 12.64
N ASP A 212 16.22 -22.62 13.43
CA ASP A 212 16.62 -21.30 13.90
C ASP A 212 17.33 -20.53 12.79
N TRP A 213 16.91 -19.28 12.59
CA TRP A 213 17.49 -18.37 11.58
C TRP A 213 19.00 -18.18 11.78
N ASP A 214 19.41 -17.86 13.01
CA ASP A 214 20.81 -17.49 13.28
C ASP A 214 21.73 -18.71 13.19
N GLU A 215 21.25 -19.89 13.59
CA GLU A 215 21.99 -21.14 13.41
C GLU A 215 22.20 -21.49 11.93
N LEU A 216 21.16 -21.28 11.10
CA LEU A 216 21.28 -21.53 9.65
C LEU A 216 22.22 -20.50 9.01
N MET A 217 22.07 -19.23 9.37
CA MET A 217 22.95 -18.15 8.88
C MET A 217 24.41 -18.38 9.22
N ALA A 218 24.71 -18.94 10.39
CA ALA A 218 26.09 -19.22 10.82
C ALA A 218 26.79 -20.29 9.97
N ARG A 219 26.02 -21.19 9.32
CA ARG A 219 26.55 -22.33 8.56
C ARG A 219 26.47 -22.13 7.05
N ALA A 220 25.58 -21.26 6.58
CA ALA A 220 25.32 -21.12 5.14
C ALA A 220 26.46 -20.38 4.42
N GLU A 221 26.82 -20.89 3.24
CA GLU A 221 27.65 -20.17 2.29
C GLU A 221 26.76 -19.20 1.47
N PRO A 222 27.26 -17.99 1.15
CA PRO A 222 26.54 -17.05 0.32
C PRO A 222 26.13 -17.65 -1.03
N ALA A 223 24.98 -17.27 -1.55
CA ALA A 223 24.54 -17.64 -2.89
C ALA A 223 24.67 -16.47 -3.86
N ASP A 224 25.02 -16.78 -5.11
CA ASP A 224 25.05 -15.81 -6.21
C ASP A 224 23.62 -15.47 -6.70
N CYS A 225 23.51 -14.39 -7.48
CA CYS A 225 22.27 -14.02 -8.15
C CYS A 225 21.96 -15.01 -9.29
N VAL A 226 20.73 -15.50 -9.29
CA VAL A 226 20.22 -16.37 -10.37
C VAL A 226 19.53 -15.48 -11.41
N PRO A 227 20.00 -15.45 -12.66
CA PRO A 227 19.31 -14.74 -13.74
C PRO A 227 17.92 -15.32 -13.99
N VAL A 228 16.92 -14.45 -14.12
CA VAL A 228 15.52 -14.80 -14.41
C VAL A 228 15.01 -13.98 -15.59
N ARG A 229 13.98 -14.48 -16.27
CA ARG A 229 13.31 -13.68 -17.30
C ARG A 229 12.61 -12.49 -16.67
N ALA A 230 12.54 -11.39 -17.39
CA ALA A 230 11.82 -10.19 -16.94
C ALA A 230 10.35 -10.50 -16.60
N THR A 231 9.76 -11.46 -17.30
CA THR A 231 8.36 -11.90 -17.12
C THR A 231 8.14 -12.92 -16.01
N ASP A 232 9.21 -13.47 -15.41
CA ASP A 232 9.07 -14.41 -14.30
C ASP A 232 8.56 -13.69 -13.05
N PRO A 233 7.68 -14.33 -12.24
CA PRO A 233 7.14 -13.71 -11.03
C PRO A 233 8.23 -13.38 -10.00
N LEU A 234 8.19 -12.18 -9.44
CA LEU A 234 9.00 -11.74 -8.32
C LEU A 234 8.29 -12.03 -6.99
N TYR A 235 7.00 -11.69 -6.94
CA TYR A 235 6.19 -11.93 -5.74
C TYR A 235 4.72 -12.13 -6.06
N VAL A 236 4.02 -12.74 -5.10
CA VAL A 236 2.57 -12.82 -5.04
C VAL A 236 2.08 -12.11 -3.78
N LEU A 237 1.32 -11.04 -3.95
CA LEU A 237 0.76 -10.28 -2.83
C LEU A 237 -0.76 -10.43 -2.78
N TYR A 238 -1.24 -10.94 -1.66
CA TYR A 238 -2.66 -11.24 -1.49
C TYR A 238 -3.47 -10.03 -1.02
N THR A 239 -4.54 -9.73 -1.73
CA THR A 239 -5.56 -8.74 -1.34
C THR A 239 -6.84 -9.43 -0.87
N SER A 240 -7.64 -8.72 -0.04
CA SER A 240 -8.96 -9.20 0.36
C SER A 240 -9.90 -9.23 -0.84
N GLY A 241 -10.36 -10.41 -1.23
CA GLY A 241 -11.37 -10.57 -2.27
C GLY A 241 -12.79 -10.30 -1.75
N THR A 242 -13.66 -9.73 -2.59
CA THR A 242 -15.09 -9.54 -2.29
C THR A 242 -15.83 -10.86 -2.05
N THR A 243 -15.29 -11.98 -2.56
CA THR A 243 -15.86 -13.33 -2.46
C THR A 243 -15.33 -14.15 -1.28
N GLY A 244 -14.54 -13.56 -0.38
CA GLY A 244 -13.97 -14.24 0.80
C GLY A 244 -12.65 -14.99 0.55
N ARG A 245 -12.32 -15.36 -0.70
CA ARG A 245 -10.99 -15.91 -1.04
C ARG A 245 -10.02 -14.78 -1.39
N PRO A 246 -8.80 -14.76 -0.86
CA PRO A 246 -7.78 -13.78 -1.22
C PRO A 246 -7.47 -13.84 -2.72
N LYS A 247 -7.08 -12.69 -3.31
CA LYS A 247 -6.57 -12.60 -4.68
C LYS A 247 -5.06 -12.46 -4.62
N GLY A 248 -4.32 -13.39 -5.17
CA GLY A 248 -2.87 -13.33 -5.28
C GLY A 248 -2.44 -12.49 -6.47
N VAL A 249 -2.13 -11.23 -6.25
CA VAL A 249 -1.63 -10.32 -7.30
C VAL A 249 -0.20 -10.71 -7.67
N VAL A 250 0.02 -11.07 -8.93
CA VAL A 250 1.33 -11.46 -9.45
C VAL A 250 2.07 -10.24 -9.97
N ARG A 251 3.32 -10.10 -9.56
CA ARG A 251 4.23 -9.05 -10.03
C ARG A 251 5.47 -9.68 -10.68
N ASP A 252 5.81 -9.25 -11.88
CA ASP A 252 6.99 -9.69 -12.61
C ASP A 252 8.28 -8.98 -12.14
N ASN A 253 9.44 -9.52 -12.53
CA ASN A 253 10.74 -8.94 -12.18
C ASN A 253 11.06 -7.69 -12.99
N GLY A 254 11.01 -7.77 -14.32
CA GLY A 254 11.51 -6.72 -15.21
C GLY A 254 10.61 -5.49 -15.22
N GLY A 255 9.31 -5.69 -15.44
CA GLY A 255 8.35 -4.58 -15.45
C GLY A 255 8.35 -3.81 -14.14
N HIS A 256 8.39 -4.53 -13.02
CA HIS A 256 8.45 -3.94 -11.68
C HIS A 256 9.74 -3.13 -11.46
N ALA A 257 10.90 -3.69 -11.79
CA ALA A 257 12.19 -2.99 -11.61
C ALA A 257 12.24 -1.69 -12.42
N VAL A 258 11.82 -1.72 -13.70
CA VAL A 258 11.82 -0.54 -14.57
C VAL A 258 10.85 0.52 -14.08
N ALA A 259 9.61 0.14 -13.76
CA ALA A 259 8.59 1.07 -13.29
C ALA A 259 8.97 1.73 -11.96
N LEU A 260 9.47 0.97 -10.99
CA LEU A 260 9.88 1.54 -9.71
C LEU A 260 11.09 2.47 -9.86
N ARG A 261 12.10 2.06 -10.64
CA ARG A 261 13.27 2.93 -10.87
C ARG A 261 12.85 4.24 -11.55
N TRP A 262 11.91 4.17 -12.51
CA TRP A 262 11.35 5.35 -13.15
C TRP A 262 10.56 6.22 -12.17
N SER A 263 9.70 5.62 -11.35
CA SER A 263 8.83 6.34 -10.41
C SER A 263 9.63 7.04 -9.30
N MET A 264 10.68 6.42 -8.79
CA MET A 264 11.55 7.01 -7.77
C MET A 264 12.18 8.33 -8.24
N ALA A 265 12.68 8.37 -9.47
CA ALA A 265 13.29 9.57 -10.04
C ALA A 265 12.24 10.63 -10.41
N ASN A 266 11.14 10.25 -11.05
CA ASN A 266 10.23 11.20 -11.69
C ASN A 266 9.05 11.61 -10.81
N ILE A 267 8.53 10.70 -9.96
CA ILE A 267 7.44 11.01 -9.03
C ILE A 267 8.01 11.58 -7.74
N TYR A 268 8.90 10.85 -7.09
CA TYR A 268 9.38 11.21 -5.73
C TYR A 268 10.61 12.14 -5.74
N GLY A 269 11.32 12.25 -6.86
CA GLY A 269 12.55 13.05 -6.95
C GLY A 269 13.67 12.54 -6.07
N ILE A 270 13.73 11.21 -5.91
CA ILE A 270 14.75 10.51 -5.13
C ILE A 270 15.90 10.09 -6.03
N GLU A 271 17.10 10.43 -5.61
CA GLU A 271 18.38 10.11 -6.25
C GLU A 271 19.21 9.18 -5.36
N PRO A 272 20.27 8.54 -5.91
CA PRO A 272 21.18 7.75 -5.10
C PRO A 272 21.79 8.56 -3.95
N GLY A 273 21.73 8.00 -2.73
CA GLY A 273 22.21 8.66 -1.52
C GLY A 273 21.15 9.44 -0.74
N ASP A 274 20.02 9.76 -1.36
CA ASP A 274 18.89 10.36 -0.64
C ASP A 274 18.27 9.38 0.35
N VAL A 275 17.60 9.90 1.39
CA VAL A 275 16.86 9.10 2.36
C VAL A 275 15.38 9.21 2.10
N MET A 276 14.74 8.08 1.83
CA MET A 276 13.29 7.96 1.74
C MET A 276 12.75 7.14 2.92
N TRP A 277 11.73 7.67 3.56
CA TRP A 277 11.00 6.91 4.56
C TRP A 277 9.56 6.71 4.13
N THR A 278 9.21 5.45 3.93
CA THR A 278 7.82 5.04 3.74
C THR A 278 7.30 4.42 5.03
N ALA A 279 6.54 5.22 5.79
CA ALA A 279 5.94 4.80 7.06
C ALA A 279 4.70 3.93 6.80
N SER A 280 4.95 2.68 6.42
CA SER A 280 3.99 1.64 6.12
C SER A 280 4.55 0.29 6.57
N ASP A 281 3.98 -0.82 6.10
CA ASP A 281 4.41 -2.17 6.44
C ASP A 281 4.80 -2.96 5.18
N VAL A 282 5.83 -3.82 5.28
CA VAL A 282 6.31 -4.67 4.17
C VAL A 282 5.26 -5.69 3.73
N GLY A 283 4.25 -5.98 4.53
CA GLY A 283 3.10 -6.82 4.17
C GLY A 283 2.12 -6.18 3.19
N TRP A 284 2.30 -4.91 2.84
CA TRP A 284 1.48 -4.20 1.87
C TRP A 284 2.26 -3.85 0.60
N VAL A 285 1.55 -3.57 -0.50
CA VAL A 285 2.20 -3.15 -1.75
C VAL A 285 3.07 -1.91 -1.59
N VAL A 286 2.65 -0.97 -0.74
CA VAL A 286 3.43 0.24 -0.41
C VAL A 286 4.80 -0.14 0.15
N GLY A 287 4.85 -1.13 1.05
CA GLY A 287 6.09 -1.63 1.62
C GLY A 287 6.97 -2.33 0.59
N HIS A 288 6.40 -3.19 -0.27
CA HIS A 288 7.14 -3.82 -1.36
C HIS A 288 7.77 -2.77 -2.28
N SER A 289 6.94 -1.84 -2.77
CA SER A 289 7.38 -0.87 -3.77
C SER A 289 8.31 0.21 -3.20
N TYR A 290 8.02 0.75 -2.00
CA TYR A 290 8.68 1.98 -1.54
C TYR A 290 9.33 1.90 -0.14
N ILE A 291 9.29 0.74 0.53
CA ILE A 291 10.23 0.43 1.62
C ILE A 291 11.40 -0.37 1.06
N VAL A 292 11.13 -1.41 0.24
CA VAL A 292 12.15 -2.36 -0.18
C VAL A 292 12.69 -2.02 -1.57
N TYR A 293 11.90 -2.28 -2.63
CA TYR A 293 12.45 -2.32 -3.99
C TYR A 293 12.78 -0.94 -4.57
N GLY A 294 11.87 0.02 -4.54
CA GLY A 294 12.09 1.34 -5.15
C GLY A 294 13.33 2.07 -4.64
N PRO A 295 13.47 2.28 -3.32
CA PRO A 295 14.65 2.92 -2.76
C PRO A 295 15.95 2.17 -3.07
N LEU A 296 15.97 0.86 -2.88
CA LEU A 296 17.18 0.05 -3.10
C LEU A 296 17.56 -0.04 -4.59
N LEU A 297 16.60 -0.18 -5.50
CA LEU A 297 16.85 -0.11 -6.95
C LEU A 297 17.44 1.25 -7.37
N THR A 298 17.15 2.30 -6.61
CA THR A 298 17.67 3.65 -6.89
C THR A 298 19.04 3.87 -6.32
N GLY A 299 19.48 3.12 -5.32
CA GLY A 299 20.69 3.40 -4.54
C GLY A 299 20.45 4.45 -3.46
N ALA A 300 19.22 4.58 -2.99
CA ALA A 300 18.81 5.44 -1.88
C ALA A 300 18.93 4.69 -0.54
N THR A 301 18.82 5.42 0.56
CA THR A 301 18.67 4.85 1.89
C THR A 301 17.18 4.74 2.21
N THR A 302 16.74 3.58 2.67
CA THR A 302 15.37 3.37 3.14
C THR A 302 15.29 3.23 4.65
N VAL A 303 14.25 3.79 5.25
CA VAL A 303 13.97 3.66 6.69
C VAL A 303 12.88 2.60 6.91
N LEU A 304 13.20 1.62 7.73
CA LEU A 304 12.29 0.56 8.19
C LEU A 304 11.91 0.87 9.65
N TYR A 305 10.70 1.34 9.87
CA TYR A 305 10.26 1.81 11.19
C TYR A 305 9.37 0.79 11.87
N GLU A 306 9.79 0.31 13.05
CA GLU A 306 8.97 -0.52 13.94
C GLU A 306 8.37 0.35 15.04
N GLY A 307 7.22 0.96 14.76
CA GLY A 307 6.51 1.86 15.65
C GLY A 307 5.16 2.30 15.08
N LYS A 308 4.53 3.23 15.78
CA LYS A 308 3.24 3.82 15.40
C LYS A 308 3.38 5.35 15.24
N PRO A 309 2.49 6.01 14.51
CA PRO A 309 2.53 7.47 14.36
C PRO A 309 2.23 8.22 15.66
N VAL A 310 1.57 7.56 16.62
CA VAL A 310 1.27 8.07 17.97
C VAL A 310 1.45 6.96 18.98
N GLY A 311 1.81 7.31 20.24
CA GLY A 311 1.97 6.35 21.33
C GLY A 311 3.26 5.54 21.30
N THR A 312 4.27 5.93 20.47
CA THR A 312 5.60 5.32 20.44
C THR A 312 6.74 6.34 20.27
N PRO A 313 7.04 7.14 21.31
CA PRO A 313 6.32 7.26 22.58
C PRO A 313 5.10 8.19 22.51
N ASP A 314 5.03 9.12 21.54
CA ASP A 314 4.02 10.18 21.43
C ASP A 314 3.76 10.56 19.95
N ALA A 315 3.08 11.68 19.73
CA ALA A 315 2.78 12.19 18.37
C ALA A 315 3.99 12.86 17.67
N GLY A 316 5.11 13.03 18.36
CA GLY A 316 6.37 13.51 17.81
C GLY A 316 7.23 12.43 17.15
N ALA A 317 6.82 11.15 17.25
CA ALA A 317 7.59 10.02 16.74
C ALA A 317 8.01 10.17 15.28
N PHE A 318 7.11 10.66 14.42
CA PHE A 318 7.42 10.83 12.99
C PHE A 318 8.44 11.97 12.77
N TRP A 319 8.33 13.04 13.53
CA TRP A 319 9.27 14.18 13.44
C TRP A 319 10.67 13.78 13.91
N ARG A 320 10.76 12.97 14.96
CA ARG A 320 12.02 12.38 15.44
C ARG A 320 12.70 11.55 14.33
N VAL A 321 11.97 10.63 13.70
CA VAL A 321 12.52 9.77 12.64
C VAL A 321 13.00 10.60 11.45
N VAL A 322 12.23 11.62 11.05
CA VAL A 322 12.62 12.55 9.97
C VAL A 322 13.93 13.26 10.33
N ALA A 323 14.02 13.79 11.54
CA ALA A 323 15.19 14.53 12.00
C ALA A 323 16.42 13.63 12.16
N ASP A 324 16.31 12.51 12.86
CA ASP A 324 17.42 11.60 13.18
C ASP A 324 18.04 10.99 11.91
N HIS A 325 17.21 10.69 10.90
CA HIS A 325 17.66 10.03 9.69
C HIS A 325 17.75 10.96 8.46
N GLN A 326 17.51 12.26 8.64
CA GLN A 326 17.60 13.28 7.57
C GLN A 326 16.74 12.90 6.35
N VAL A 327 15.50 12.52 6.61
CA VAL A 327 14.56 12.06 5.58
C VAL A 327 14.24 13.18 4.58
N LYS A 328 14.46 12.91 3.29
CA LYS A 328 14.13 13.84 2.19
C LYS A 328 12.67 13.74 1.76
N VAL A 329 12.14 12.52 1.68
CA VAL A 329 10.75 12.25 1.32
C VAL A 329 10.13 11.32 2.35
N LEU A 330 9.01 11.78 2.94
CA LEU A 330 8.15 10.96 3.79
C LEU A 330 6.94 10.53 2.97
N PHE A 331 6.64 9.23 2.97
CA PHE A 331 5.43 8.67 2.41
C PHE A 331 4.66 7.88 3.47
N THR A 332 3.38 8.20 3.68
CA THR A 332 2.53 7.47 4.62
C THR A 332 1.05 7.52 4.21
N ALA A 333 0.14 7.08 5.08
CA ALA A 333 -1.29 7.14 4.86
C ALA A 333 -1.90 8.39 5.52
N PRO A 334 -2.99 8.98 4.97
CA PRO A 334 -3.73 10.06 5.61
C PRO A 334 -4.16 9.76 7.04
N THR A 335 -4.50 8.51 7.36
CA THR A 335 -4.84 8.06 8.72
C THR A 335 -3.74 8.34 9.73
N ALA A 336 -2.46 8.20 9.36
CA ALA A 336 -1.34 8.50 10.25
C ALA A 336 -1.32 9.99 10.62
N PHE A 337 -1.51 10.86 9.63
CA PHE A 337 -1.57 12.31 9.83
C PHE A 337 -2.82 12.75 10.61
N ARG A 338 -3.96 12.12 10.38
CA ARG A 338 -5.16 12.34 11.21
C ARG A 338 -4.92 11.95 12.67
N ALA A 339 -4.24 10.84 12.91
CA ALA A 339 -3.89 10.41 14.28
C ALA A 339 -2.93 11.39 14.95
N ILE A 340 -1.89 11.86 14.26
CA ILE A 340 -0.95 12.88 14.77
C ILE A 340 -1.70 14.18 15.07
N LYS A 341 -2.50 14.69 14.10
CA LYS A 341 -3.31 15.90 14.26
C LYS A 341 -4.27 15.81 15.45
N ARG A 342 -4.88 14.63 15.66
CA ARG A 342 -5.78 14.42 16.80
C ARG A 342 -5.03 14.47 18.13
N ALA A 343 -3.84 13.88 18.21
CA ALA A 343 -3.03 13.81 19.42
C ALA A 343 -2.28 15.13 19.72
N ASP A 344 -1.84 15.83 18.67
CA ASP A 344 -1.13 17.11 18.74
C ASP A 344 -1.68 18.10 17.68
N PRO A 345 -2.86 18.71 17.91
CA PRO A 345 -3.52 19.56 16.92
C PRO A 345 -2.69 20.81 16.53
N GLN A 346 -1.85 21.29 17.42
CA GLN A 346 -0.98 22.45 17.17
C GLN A 346 0.37 22.06 16.57
N ALA A 347 0.67 20.76 16.45
CA ALA A 347 1.98 20.22 16.09
C ALA A 347 3.10 20.78 16.99
N ALA A 348 2.83 20.88 18.29
CA ALA A 348 3.77 21.43 19.26
C ALA A 348 5.07 20.61 19.33
N LEU A 349 4.96 19.29 19.25
CA LEU A 349 6.11 18.36 19.26
C LEU A 349 6.98 18.47 18.00
N LEU A 350 6.50 19.06 16.92
CA LEU A 350 7.32 19.33 15.72
C LEU A 350 8.47 20.29 16.02
N ALA A 351 8.26 21.25 16.94
CA ALA A 351 9.28 22.24 17.30
C ALA A 351 10.52 21.65 17.98
N ASP A 352 10.41 20.43 18.52
CA ASP A 352 11.51 19.74 19.20
C ASP A 352 12.47 19.04 18.23
N HIS A 353 12.15 19.04 16.92
CA HIS A 353 12.87 18.25 15.90
C HIS A 353 13.24 19.10 14.69
N ASP A 354 14.47 18.95 14.19
CA ASP A 354 14.91 19.57 12.95
C ASP A 354 14.46 18.72 11.73
N VAL A 355 13.32 19.07 11.16
CA VAL A 355 12.78 18.42 9.97
C VAL A 355 13.14 19.13 8.67
N SER A 356 14.16 20.00 8.67
CA SER A 356 14.57 20.81 7.50
C SER A 356 15.04 20.00 6.31
N SER A 357 15.42 18.73 6.51
CA SER A 357 15.75 17.77 5.44
C SER A 357 14.52 17.40 4.59
N LEU A 358 13.31 17.42 5.17
CA LEU A 358 12.09 16.99 4.52
C LEU A 358 11.67 17.94 3.40
N ARG A 359 11.55 17.45 2.18
CA ARG A 359 11.19 18.23 0.99
C ARG A 359 9.77 18.00 0.52
N THR A 360 9.23 16.82 0.73
CA THR A 360 7.88 16.46 0.27
C THR A 360 7.28 15.39 1.19
N LEU A 361 6.01 15.55 1.49
CA LEU A 361 5.17 14.52 2.10
C LEU A 361 4.25 13.94 1.03
N PHE A 362 4.32 12.61 0.82
CA PHE A 362 3.38 11.87 -0.02
C PHE A 362 2.38 11.11 0.85
N LEU A 363 1.10 11.14 0.45
CA LEU A 363 0.02 10.44 1.13
C LEU A 363 -0.76 9.56 0.15
N ALA A 364 -1.09 8.33 0.53
CA ALA A 364 -1.89 7.41 -0.27
C ALA A 364 -2.60 6.36 0.58
N GLY A 365 -3.46 5.55 -0.06
CA GLY A 365 -4.15 4.42 0.53
C GLY A 365 -5.61 4.68 0.86
N GLU A 366 -5.97 5.93 1.04
CA GLU A 366 -7.33 6.42 1.19
C GLU A 366 -7.39 7.89 0.74
N ARG A 367 -8.59 8.43 0.60
CA ARG A 367 -8.76 9.82 0.20
C ARG A 367 -8.16 10.75 1.26
N LEU A 368 -7.33 11.68 0.81
CA LEU A 368 -6.83 12.77 1.64
C LEU A 368 -7.91 13.87 1.73
N ASP A 369 -8.47 14.03 2.91
CA ASP A 369 -9.45 15.10 3.14
C ASP A 369 -8.79 16.48 3.14
N PRO A 370 -9.49 17.51 2.65
CA PRO A 370 -8.93 18.86 2.54
C PRO A 370 -8.48 19.48 3.86
N GLU A 371 -9.05 19.06 4.98
CA GLU A 371 -8.68 19.57 6.29
C GLU A 371 -7.35 19.03 6.77
N THR A 372 -7.13 17.72 6.64
CA THR A 372 -5.84 17.08 6.94
C THR A 372 -4.76 17.60 6.00
N TYR A 373 -5.08 17.78 4.71
CA TYR A 373 -4.18 18.39 3.73
C TYR A 373 -3.72 19.79 4.18
N ARG A 374 -4.68 20.69 4.52
CA ARG A 374 -4.34 22.06 4.95
C ARG A 374 -3.50 22.06 6.21
N TRP A 375 -3.90 21.28 7.22
CA TRP A 375 -3.15 21.17 8.46
C TRP A 375 -1.71 20.73 8.23
N ALA A 376 -1.49 19.66 7.46
CA ALA A 376 -0.15 19.16 7.15
C ALA A 376 0.67 20.19 6.38
N SER A 377 0.07 20.84 5.37
CA SER A 377 0.75 21.87 4.57
C SER A 377 1.14 23.11 5.39
N GLU A 378 0.27 23.56 6.29
CA GLU A 378 0.52 24.71 7.17
C GLU A 378 1.61 24.40 8.21
N LYS A 379 1.56 23.19 8.82
CA LYS A 379 2.49 22.83 9.89
C LYS A 379 3.88 22.48 9.37
N LEU A 380 3.97 21.82 8.23
CA LEU A 380 5.26 21.43 7.66
C LEU A 380 5.87 22.47 6.72
N GLY A 381 5.08 23.35 6.12
CA GLY A 381 5.57 24.35 5.16
C GLY A 381 6.17 23.77 3.87
N ILE A 382 5.86 22.52 3.54
CA ILE A 382 6.36 21.79 2.37
C ILE A 382 5.19 21.28 1.51
N PRO A 383 5.43 20.90 0.26
CA PRO A 383 4.42 20.23 -0.56
C PRO A 383 3.89 18.95 0.08
N VAL A 384 2.56 18.86 0.17
CA VAL A 384 1.83 17.65 0.58
C VAL A 384 1.14 17.11 -0.66
N VAL A 385 1.55 15.93 -1.10
CA VAL A 385 1.12 15.32 -2.35
C VAL A 385 0.19 14.14 -2.02
N ASP A 386 -1.08 14.29 -2.38
CA ASP A 386 -1.95 13.12 -2.51
C ASP A 386 -1.60 12.40 -3.81
N HIS A 387 -1.55 11.07 -3.78
CA HIS A 387 -1.37 10.27 -4.98
C HIS A 387 -2.15 8.97 -4.87
N TRP A 388 -2.66 8.50 -6.00
CA TRP A 388 -3.60 7.40 -6.06
C TRP A 388 -3.07 6.23 -6.85
N TRP A 389 -3.18 5.03 -6.28
CA TRP A 389 -2.82 3.75 -6.85
C TRP A 389 -3.42 2.58 -6.08
N GLN A 390 -3.17 1.37 -6.53
CA GLN A 390 -3.74 0.14 -5.99
C GLN A 390 -2.66 -0.92 -5.81
N THR A 391 -2.96 -1.97 -5.03
CA THR A 391 -2.08 -3.15 -4.93
C THR A 391 -1.84 -3.75 -6.31
N GLU A 392 -2.87 -3.77 -7.13
CA GLU A 392 -2.86 -4.27 -8.50
C GLU A 392 -1.91 -3.49 -9.41
N THR A 393 -1.83 -2.19 -9.27
CA THR A 393 -0.93 -1.39 -10.12
C THR A 393 0.51 -1.34 -9.63
N GLY A 394 0.73 -1.48 -8.32
CA GLY A 394 2.06 -1.58 -7.73
C GLY A 394 2.85 -0.27 -7.63
N TRP A 395 2.40 0.78 -8.30
CA TRP A 395 2.97 2.12 -8.30
C TRP A 395 1.90 3.15 -8.70
N PRO A 396 2.13 4.48 -8.49
CA PRO A 396 1.11 5.50 -8.66
C PRO A 396 0.53 5.58 -10.07
N ILE A 397 -0.82 5.60 -10.14
CA ILE A 397 -1.59 5.86 -11.35
C ILE A 397 -1.69 7.37 -11.59
N CYS A 398 -1.97 8.13 -10.53
CA CYS A 398 -2.00 9.58 -10.55
C CYS A 398 -1.14 10.14 -9.43
N ALA A 399 -0.36 11.17 -9.74
CA ALA A 399 0.52 11.85 -8.79
C ALA A 399 0.91 13.25 -9.29
N ASN A 400 1.44 14.08 -8.38
CA ASN A 400 2.25 15.25 -8.75
C ASN A 400 3.70 14.78 -8.91
N LEU A 401 4.24 14.92 -10.11
CA LEU A 401 5.57 14.37 -10.43
C LEU A 401 6.68 15.31 -9.98
N ARG A 402 7.02 15.28 -8.69
CA ARG A 402 7.96 16.20 -8.06
C ARG A 402 9.39 16.13 -8.63
N GLY A 403 9.77 14.99 -9.16
CA GLY A 403 11.08 14.79 -9.80
C GLY A 403 11.13 15.15 -11.30
N LEU A 404 9.98 15.19 -11.96
CA LEU A 404 9.89 15.53 -13.39
C LEU A 404 9.52 17.01 -13.61
N GLU A 405 8.34 17.40 -13.17
CA GLU A 405 7.81 18.76 -13.26
C GLU A 405 6.80 18.97 -12.12
N PRO A 406 7.16 19.74 -11.08
CA PRO A 406 6.21 20.11 -10.04
C PRO A 406 5.06 20.95 -10.59
N MET A 407 3.83 20.52 -10.34
CA MET A 407 2.61 21.21 -10.76
C MET A 407 1.87 21.78 -9.55
N PRO A 408 0.93 22.71 -9.73
CA PRO A 408 0.05 23.17 -8.67
C PRO A 408 -0.63 21.99 -7.97
N LEU A 409 -0.77 22.08 -6.65
CA LEU A 409 -1.46 21.07 -5.84
C LEU A 409 -2.89 21.50 -5.60
N LYS A 410 -3.85 20.61 -5.79
CA LYS A 410 -5.27 20.84 -5.51
C LYS A 410 -5.72 19.94 -4.35
N PRO A 411 -6.24 20.50 -3.25
CA PRO A 411 -6.72 19.69 -2.14
C PRO A 411 -7.79 18.69 -2.57
N GLY A 412 -7.63 17.42 -2.16
CA GLY A 412 -8.53 16.31 -2.50
C GLY A 412 -8.34 15.70 -3.88
N SER A 413 -7.30 16.11 -4.62
CA SER A 413 -6.94 15.54 -5.92
C SER A 413 -5.58 14.84 -5.84
N PRO A 414 -5.44 13.59 -6.33
CA PRO A 414 -4.16 12.93 -6.53
C PRO A 414 -3.39 13.47 -7.76
N SER A 415 -3.72 14.66 -8.20
CA SER A 415 -3.14 15.37 -9.35
C SER A 415 -3.48 14.72 -10.70
N VAL A 416 -2.49 14.41 -11.53
CA VAL A 416 -2.67 14.03 -12.94
C VAL A 416 -2.22 12.60 -13.19
N PRO A 417 -2.68 11.96 -14.28
CA PRO A 417 -2.20 10.65 -14.69
C PRO A 417 -0.69 10.60 -14.86
N VAL A 418 -0.07 9.57 -14.32
CA VAL A 418 1.38 9.35 -14.48
C VAL A 418 1.67 8.82 -15.88
N PRO A 419 2.76 9.24 -16.56
CA PRO A 419 3.18 8.66 -17.84
C PRO A 419 3.13 7.14 -17.86
N GLY A 420 2.44 6.58 -18.85
CA GLY A 420 2.16 5.17 -19.02
C GLY A 420 0.72 4.78 -18.68
N PHE A 421 0.02 5.51 -17.83
CA PHE A 421 -1.38 5.24 -17.51
C PHE A 421 -2.33 6.13 -18.34
N ASP A 422 -3.12 5.54 -19.23
CA ASP A 422 -4.24 6.21 -19.87
C ASP A 422 -5.48 6.07 -19.00
N VAL A 423 -5.73 7.09 -18.19
CA VAL A 423 -6.82 7.12 -17.22
C VAL A 423 -8.07 7.72 -17.84
N GLN A 424 -9.16 6.97 -17.85
CA GLN A 424 -10.45 7.39 -18.38
C GLN A 424 -11.53 7.33 -17.32
N VAL A 425 -12.48 8.26 -17.35
CA VAL A 425 -13.70 8.21 -16.54
C VAL A 425 -14.87 7.85 -17.45
N LEU A 426 -15.47 6.68 -17.21
CA LEU A 426 -16.47 6.09 -18.09
C LEU A 426 -17.86 6.12 -17.48
N ASP A 427 -18.87 6.28 -18.33
CA ASP A 427 -20.27 6.05 -17.95
C ASP A 427 -20.61 4.54 -17.88
N ASP A 428 -21.85 4.20 -17.52
CA ASP A 428 -22.30 2.81 -17.44
C ASP A 428 -22.30 2.07 -18.77
N SER A 429 -22.27 2.80 -19.90
CA SER A 429 -22.18 2.24 -21.25
C SER A 429 -20.74 2.09 -21.76
N GLY A 430 -19.74 2.52 -20.96
CA GLY A 430 -18.31 2.47 -21.29
C GLY A 430 -17.83 3.63 -22.17
N LYS A 431 -18.57 4.74 -22.21
CA LYS A 431 -18.17 5.94 -22.95
C LYS A 431 -17.45 6.93 -22.03
N PRO A 432 -16.37 7.58 -22.50
CA PRO A 432 -15.70 8.63 -21.75
C PRO A 432 -16.63 9.78 -21.41
N LEU A 433 -16.55 10.24 -20.17
CA LEU A 433 -17.30 11.37 -19.65
C LEU A 433 -16.50 12.67 -19.77
N PRO A 434 -17.15 13.81 -20.02
CA PRO A 434 -16.50 15.12 -20.00
C PRO A 434 -16.09 15.53 -18.58
N ALA A 435 -15.21 16.54 -18.48
CA ALA A 435 -14.79 17.14 -17.22
C ALA A 435 -15.98 17.51 -16.32
N GLY A 436 -15.81 17.37 -15.01
CA GLY A 436 -16.83 17.62 -13.99
C GLY A 436 -17.93 16.55 -13.88
N ARG A 437 -17.88 15.49 -14.67
CA ARG A 437 -18.86 14.38 -14.60
C ARG A 437 -18.26 13.16 -13.94
N GLU A 438 -18.87 12.71 -12.85
CA GLU A 438 -18.43 11.52 -12.12
C GLU A 438 -18.86 10.23 -12.84
N GLY A 439 -17.94 9.26 -12.90
CA GLY A 439 -18.13 7.94 -13.46
C GLY A 439 -17.14 6.91 -12.90
N SER A 440 -17.07 5.75 -13.53
CA SER A 440 -16.11 4.70 -13.20
C SER A 440 -14.71 5.08 -13.70
N ILE A 441 -13.73 5.08 -12.83
CA ILE A 441 -12.32 5.28 -13.23
C ILE A 441 -11.79 3.98 -13.80
N CYS A 442 -11.32 4.02 -15.03
CA CYS A 442 -10.79 2.89 -15.77
C CYS A 442 -9.44 3.24 -16.39
N LEU A 443 -8.62 2.23 -16.62
CA LEU A 443 -7.31 2.39 -17.26
C LEU A 443 -7.36 1.69 -18.63
N GLN A 444 -7.02 2.39 -19.70
CA GLN A 444 -6.96 1.79 -21.02
C GLN A 444 -5.81 0.79 -21.10
N LEU A 445 -6.06 -0.35 -21.72
CA LEU A 445 -5.06 -1.40 -21.94
C LEU A 445 -4.19 -1.09 -23.17
N PRO A 446 -2.91 -1.51 -23.15
CA PRO A 446 -2.22 -2.24 -22.09
C PRO A 446 -1.87 -1.37 -20.87
N LEU A 447 -1.87 -1.95 -19.68
CA LEU A 447 -1.31 -1.27 -18.51
C LEU A 447 0.21 -1.13 -18.66
N PRO A 448 0.84 -0.09 -18.07
CA PRO A 448 2.29 0.07 -18.13
C PRO A 448 3.02 -1.04 -17.34
N PRO A 449 4.37 -1.19 -17.53
CA PRO A 449 5.15 -2.16 -16.77
C PRO A 449 5.04 -1.93 -15.26
N GLY A 450 5.28 -2.98 -14.47
CA GLY A 450 5.19 -2.93 -13.01
C GLY A 450 3.77 -3.07 -12.46
N THR A 451 2.75 -3.22 -13.30
CA THR A 451 1.38 -3.57 -12.89
C THR A 451 1.22 -5.08 -12.76
N LEU A 452 0.06 -5.54 -12.23
CA LEU A 452 -0.20 -6.97 -12.14
C LEU A 452 -0.20 -7.60 -13.55
N THR A 453 0.38 -8.79 -13.64
CA THR A 453 0.34 -9.56 -14.89
C THR A 453 -0.87 -10.49 -14.96
N THR A 454 -1.27 -11.03 -13.81
CA THR A 454 -2.46 -11.87 -13.60
C THR A 454 -2.72 -12.05 -12.10
N LEU A 455 -3.69 -12.89 -11.74
CA LEU A 455 -3.87 -13.46 -10.41
C LEU A 455 -3.25 -14.86 -10.34
N TRP A 456 -2.60 -15.17 -9.24
CA TRP A 456 -1.91 -16.45 -9.03
C TRP A 456 -2.85 -17.63 -9.21
N GLY A 457 -2.55 -18.48 -10.21
CA GLY A 457 -3.32 -19.68 -10.52
C GLY A 457 -4.76 -19.46 -10.98
N ASP A 458 -5.19 -18.19 -11.31
CA ASP A 458 -6.60 -17.91 -11.60
C ASP A 458 -6.77 -16.77 -12.63
N ASP A 459 -6.35 -17.03 -13.87
CA ASP A 459 -6.45 -16.12 -15.00
C ASP A 459 -7.91 -15.73 -15.32
N GLU A 460 -8.85 -16.65 -15.11
CA GLU A 460 -10.26 -16.39 -15.35
C GLU A 460 -10.81 -15.39 -14.34
N ARG A 461 -10.44 -15.51 -13.07
CA ARG A 461 -10.81 -14.53 -12.04
C ARG A 461 -10.20 -13.16 -12.31
N PHE A 462 -8.99 -13.11 -12.87
CA PHE A 462 -8.39 -11.87 -13.33
C PHE A 462 -9.26 -11.17 -14.39
N ARG A 463 -9.64 -11.90 -15.46
CA ARG A 463 -10.54 -11.38 -16.50
C ARG A 463 -11.87 -10.90 -15.91
N GLN A 464 -12.53 -11.73 -15.11
CA GLN A 464 -13.84 -11.41 -14.54
C GLN A 464 -13.78 -10.21 -13.58
N SER A 465 -12.74 -10.11 -12.76
CA SER A 465 -12.63 -9.07 -11.75
C SER A 465 -12.31 -7.70 -12.32
N TYR A 466 -11.51 -7.64 -13.40
CA TYR A 466 -10.90 -6.39 -13.83
C TYR A 466 -11.15 -6.01 -15.30
N LEU A 467 -11.47 -6.97 -16.18
CA LEU A 467 -11.45 -6.74 -17.64
C LEU A 467 -12.80 -6.94 -18.31
N SER A 468 -13.78 -7.55 -17.62
CA SER A 468 -15.04 -7.96 -18.24
C SER A 468 -16.06 -6.83 -18.37
N ARG A 469 -16.05 -5.84 -17.46
CA ARG A 469 -17.07 -4.79 -17.41
C ARG A 469 -17.00 -3.83 -18.58
N TYR A 470 -15.81 -3.39 -18.92
CA TYR A 470 -15.53 -2.43 -20.00
C TYR A 470 -14.45 -3.01 -20.94
N PRO A 471 -14.82 -3.54 -22.12
CA PRO A 471 -13.85 -4.11 -23.05
C PRO A 471 -12.75 -3.12 -23.43
N GLY A 472 -11.48 -3.55 -23.34
CA GLY A 472 -10.31 -2.69 -23.61
C GLY A 472 -9.84 -1.86 -22.42
N TYR A 473 -10.49 -1.99 -21.26
CA TYR A 473 -10.12 -1.26 -20.05
C TYR A 473 -9.93 -2.19 -18.84
N TYR A 474 -9.03 -1.79 -17.98
CA TYR A 474 -8.92 -2.31 -16.62
C TYR A 474 -9.85 -1.49 -15.70
N LEU A 475 -10.72 -2.18 -14.97
CA LEU A 475 -11.64 -1.59 -13.98
C LEU A 475 -10.94 -1.42 -12.64
N THR A 476 -10.76 -0.18 -12.19
CA THR A 476 -10.15 0.11 -10.88
C THR A 476 -11.08 -0.19 -9.71
N GLY A 477 -12.40 -0.13 -9.95
CA GLY A 477 -13.42 -0.21 -8.89
C GLY A 477 -13.55 1.08 -8.08
N ASP A 478 -12.91 2.16 -8.52
CA ASP A 478 -13.05 3.50 -7.95
C ASP A 478 -13.91 4.38 -8.87
N SER A 479 -14.62 5.36 -8.29
CA SER A 479 -15.34 6.42 -9.02
C SER A 479 -14.66 7.77 -8.85
N GLY A 480 -14.84 8.63 -9.83
CA GLY A 480 -14.26 9.97 -9.79
C GLY A 480 -14.57 10.78 -11.05
N TYR A 481 -13.91 11.91 -11.16
CA TYR A 481 -14.03 12.81 -12.31
C TYR A 481 -12.74 13.57 -12.55
N PHE A 482 -12.52 14.01 -13.77
CA PHE A 482 -11.50 15.01 -14.09
C PHE A 482 -12.10 16.41 -14.00
N ASP A 483 -11.35 17.37 -13.49
CA ASP A 483 -11.70 18.78 -13.65
C ASP A 483 -11.27 19.34 -15.01
N GLU A 484 -11.54 20.63 -15.25
CA GLU A 484 -11.23 21.29 -16.52
C GLU A 484 -9.71 21.42 -16.78
N ASP A 485 -8.89 21.36 -15.73
CA ASP A 485 -7.42 21.39 -15.84
C ASP A 485 -6.80 19.98 -15.98
N GLY A 486 -7.61 18.92 -16.03
CA GLY A 486 -7.16 17.54 -16.16
C GLY A 486 -6.68 16.88 -14.87
N TYR A 487 -7.05 17.44 -13.72
CA TYR A 487 -6.79 16.83 -12.40
C TYR A 487 -7.87 15.82 -12.07
N LEU A 488 -7.45 14.62 -11.65
CA LEU A 488 -8.37 13.58 -11.20
C LEU A 488 -8.83 13.86 -9.77
N PHE A 489 -10.12 13.63 -9.50
CA PHE A 489 -10.69 13.57 -8.16
C PHE A 489 -11.29 12.20 -7.94
N VAL A 490 -10.70 11.41 -7.04
CA VAL A 490 -11.20 10.09 -6.66
C VAL A 490 -12.23 10.26 -5.56
N MET A 491 -13.48 9.86 -5.82
CA MET A 491 -14.62 10.10 -4.93
C MET A 491 -14.89 8.93 -3.99
N GLY A 492 -14.46 7.72 -4.35
CA GLY A 492 -14.62 6.52 -3.52
C GLY A 492 -14.74 5.26 -4.35
N ARG A 493 -15.09 4.16 -3.68
CA ARG A 493 -15.32 2.88 -4.35
C ARG A 493 -16.66 2.89 -5.07
N THR A 494 -16.72 2.24 -6.24
CA THR A 494 -17.99 2.10 -6.99
C THR A 494 -19.01 1.24 -6.24
N ASP A 495 -18.57 0.36 -5.34
CA ASP A 495 -19.41 -0.47 -4.45
C ASP A 495 -19.82 0.25 -3.16
N ASP A 496 -19.26 1.41 -2.85
CA ASP A 496 -19.64 2.29 -1.72
C ASP A 496 -20.60 3.41 -2.15
N VAL A 497 -21.04 3.45 -3.40
CA VAL A 497 -22.04 4.39 -3.88
C VAL A 497 -23.41 4.07 -3.27
N ILE A 498 -24.11 5.09 -2.79
CA ILE A 498 -25.46 4.97 -2.22
C ILE A 498 -26.49 5.28 -3.30
N ASN A 499 -27.45 4.38 -3.50
CA ASN A 499 -28.53 4.60 -4.47
C ASN A 499 -29.79 5.10 -3.77
N VAL A 500 -29.98 6.42 -3.77
CA VAL A 500 -31.15 7.08 -3.16
C VAL A 500 -32.19 7.38 -4.23
N ALA A 501 -33.27 6.65 -4.25
CA ALA A 501 -34.39 6.85 -5.20
C ALA A 501 -33.94 6.94 -6.68
N GLY A 502 -32.93 6.11 -7.08
CA GLY A 502 -32.35 6.09 -8.42
C GLY A 502 -31.18 7.08 -8.63
N HIS A 503 -30.89 7.92 -7.67
CA HIS A 503 -29.72 8.81 -7.72
C HIS A 503 -28.50 8.14 -7.07
N ARG A 504 -27.41 8.05 -7.82
CA ARG A 504 -26.14 7.50 -7.33
C ARG A 504 -25.35 8.61 -6.63
N LEU A 505 -25.11 8.46 -5.35
CA LEU A 505 -24.46 9.46 -4.51
C LEU A 505 -23.17 8.88 -3.91
N SER A 506 -22.09 9.64 -4.01
CA SER A 506 -20.81 9.26 -3.45
C SER A 506 -20.78 9.42 -1.93
N THR A 507 -20.40 8.35 -1.20
CA THR A 507 -20.11 8.42 0.24
C THR A 507 -19.00 9.43 0.51
N GLY A 508 -17.96 9.41 -0.32
CA GLY A 508 -16.82 10.32 -0.20
C GLY A 508 -17.17 11.81 -0.34
N ALA A 509 -18.16 12.14 -1.21
CA ALA A 509 -18.62 13.51 -1.32
C ALA A 509 -19.29 13.98 -0.02
N MET A 510 -20.16 13.16 0.56
CA MET A 510 -20.81 13.49 1.84
C MET A 510 -19.78 13.52 2.98
N GLU A 511 -18.86 12.56 3.03
CA GLU A 511 -17.77 12.53 4.03
C GLU A 511 -16.89 13.79 3.96
N ALA A 512 -16.63 14.32 2.77
CA ALA A 512 -15.88 15.58 2.63
C ALA A 512 -16.60 16.76 3.28
N VAL A 513 -17.93 16.81 3.18
CA VAL A 513 -18.75 17.83 3.84
C VAL A 513 -18.70 17.67 5.36
N LEU A 514 -18.84 16.41 5.86
CA LEU A 514 -18.78 16.15 7.29
C LEU A 514 -17.40 16.47 7.88
N ALA A 515 -16.33 16.09 7.19
CA ALA A 515 -14.95 16.32 7.61
C ALA A 515 -14.58 17.82 7.63
N ALA A 516 -15.23 18.66 6.85
CA ALA A 516 -15.02 20.09 6.86
C ALA A 516 -15.53 20.79 8.12
N HIS A 517 -16.37 20.12 8.92
CA HIS A 517 -16.93 20.69 10.14
C HIS A 517 -15.85 20.79 11.24
N PRO A 518 -15.72 21.94 11.95
CA PRO A 518 -14.66 22.18 12.92
C PRO A 518 -14.57 21.14 14.05
N ALA A 519 -15.71 20.59 14.46
CA ALA A 519 -15.81 19.62 15.55
C ALA A 519 -15.43 18.18 15.15
N VAL A 520 -15.41 17.84 13.84
CA VAL A 520 -15.23 16.49 13.35
C VAL A 520 -13.75 16.14 13.19
N ALA A 521 -13.31 15.06 13.81
CA ALA A 521 -11.97 14.49 13.65
C ALA A 521 -11.93 13.44 12.54
N GLU A 522 -12.94 12.56 12.52
CA GLU A 522 -13.09 11.49 11.53
C GLU A 522 -14.56 11.27 11.22
N CYS A 523 -14.87 10.78 10.02
CA CYS A 523 -16.23 10.47 9.65
C CYS A 523 -16.30 9.28 8.69
N ALA A 524 -17.48 8.66 8.65
CA ALA A 524 -17.87 7.66 7.65
C ALA A 524 -19.32 7.85 7.28
N VAL A 525 -19.65 7.61 6.02
CA VAL A 525 -21.03 7.55 5.53
C VAL A 525 -21.27 6.16 4.93
N ILE A 526 -22.39 5.54 5.33
CA ILE A 526 -22.85 4.28 4.75
C ILE A 526 -24.25 4.42 4.18
N GLY A 527 -24.57 3.67 3.11
CA GLY A 527 -25.92 3.50 2.64
C GLY A 527 -26.62 2.39 3.42
N VAL A 528 -27.76 2.69 4.04
CA VAL A 528 -28.59 1.71 4.72
C VAL A 528 -29.89 1.49 3.94
N HIS A 529 -30.47 0.30 4.04
CA HIS A 529 -31.69 -0.03 3.34
C HIS A 529 -32.87 0.86 3.76
N ASP A 530 -33.62 1.38 2.78
CA ASP A 530 -34.85 2.15 2.97
C ASP A 530 -35.94 1.59 2.04
N PRO A 531 -37.12 1.23 2.57
CA PRO A 531 -38.17 0.58 1.77
C PRO A 531 -38.76 1.45 0.65
N LEU A 532 -38.63 2.79 0.75
CA LEU A 532 -39.17 3.72 -0.25
C LEU A 532 -38.10 4.20 -1.23
N LYS A 533 -36.87 4.41 -0.76
CA LYS A 533 -35.81 5.02 -1.55
C LYS A 533 -34.70 4.05 -1.98
N GLY A 534 -34.85 2.77 -1.61
CA GLY A 534 -33.83 1.75 -1.82
C GLY A 534 -32.72 1.85 -0.79
N GLN A 535 -32.01 3.00 -0.74
CA GLN A 535 -31.03 3.30 0.29
C GLN A 535 -31.13 4.74 0.74
N VAL A 536 -30.69 5.00 1.98
CA VAL A 536 -30.48 6.34 2.52
C VAL A 536 -29.12 6.41 3.22
N PRO A 537 -28.40 7.55 3.15
CA PRO A 537 -27.14 7.70 3.83
C PRO A 537 -27.32 7.91 5.34
N ARG A 538 -26.43 7.28 6.13
CA ARG A 538 -26.24 7.55 7.56
C ARG A 538 -24.79 7.94 7.81
N GLY A 539 -24.57 9.04 8.53
CA GLY A 539 -23.27 9.54 8.93
C GLY A 539 -22.87 9.05 10.32
N PHE A 540 -21.56 8.80 10.47
CA PHE A 540 -20.92 8.49 11.75
C PHE A 540 -19.71 9.40 11.89
N VAL A 541 -19.59 10.08 13.04
CA VAL A 541 -18.51 11.05 13.26
C VAL A 541 -17.82 10.81 14.60
N VAL A 542 -16.51 10.99 14.60
CA VAL A 542 -15.67 11.05 15.79
C VAL A 542 -15.31 12.50 16.05
N LEU A 543 -15.50 12.98 17.27
CA LEU A 543 -15.21 14.37 17.63
C LEU A 543 -13.70 14.58 17.87
N LYS A 544 -13.26 15.81 17.64
CA LYS A 544 -11.93 16.25 18.08
C LYS A 544 -11.89 16.32 19.61
N SER A 545 -10.70 16.10 20.17
CA SER A 545 -10.50 16.21 21.62
C SER A 545 -10.80 17.61 22.12
N GLY A 546 -11.53 17.73 23.23
CA GLY A 546 -11.85 19.01 23.87
C GLY A 546 -12.96 19.82 23.20
N VAL A 547 -13.69 19.23 22.26
CA VAL A 547 -14.87 19.87 21.66
C VAL A 547 -16.10 19.54 22.48
N GLU A 548 -16.81 20.57 22.93
CA GLU A 548 -18.10 20.45 23.62
C GLU A 548 -19.22 20.88 22.65
N ILE A 549 -19.87 19.91 22.03
CA ILE A 549 -21.06 20.10 21.19
C ILE A 549 -22.06 18.99 21.49
N THR A 550 -23.35 19.31 21.57
CA THR A 550 -24.36 18.29 21.73
C THR A 550 -24.57 17.50 20.43
N GLN A 551 -24.96 16.23 20.54
CA GLN A 551 -25.19 15.41 19.35
C GLN A 551 -26.29 16.00 18.46
N GLU A 552 -27.32 16.58 19.05
CA GLU A 552 -28.45 17.21 18.35
C GLU A 552 -27.98 18.43 17.54
N ALA A 553 -27.22 19.35 18.14
CA ALA A 553 -26.70 20.52 17.47
C ALA A 553 -25.76 20.13 16.32
N LEU A 554 -24.83 19.22 16.57
CA LEU A 554 -23.91 18.73 15.53
C LEU A 554 -24.68 18.06 14.37
N LYS A 555 -25.67 17.26 14.68
CA LYS A 555 -26.50 16.61 13.66
C LYS A 555 -27.22 17.64 12.79
N GLU A 556 -27.83 18.66 13.38
CA GLU A 556 -28.51 19.74 12.65
C GLU A 556 -27.55 20.48 11.72
N GLU A 557 -26.35 20.84 12.20
CA GLU A 557 -25.35 21.54 11.42
C GLU A 557 -24.82 20.68 10.25
N LEU A 558 -24.52 19.41 10.50
CA LEU A 558 -24.00 18.49 9.47
C LEU A 558 -25.05 18.13 8.42
N VAL A 559 -26.30 17.92 8.83
CA VAL A 559 -27.43 17.67 7.91
C VAL A 559 -27.69 18.88 7.04
N ALA A 560 -27.64 20.10 7.61
CA ALA A 560 -27.78 21.34 6.86
C ALA A 560 -26.64 21.51 5.84
N ALA A 561 -25.39 21.27 6.24
CA ALA A 561 -24.24 21.36 5.36
C ALA A 561 -24.30 20.38 4.18
N VAL A 562 -24.69 19.12 4.42
CA VAL A 562 -24.89 18.14 3.33
C VAL A 562 -26.03 18.55 2.40
N ARG A 563 -27.12 19.07 2.96
CA ARG A 563 -28.25 19.55 2.16
C ARG A 563 -27.89 20.75 1.29
N GLU A 564 -27.05 21.65 1.79
CA GLU A 564 -26.57 22.84 1.06
C GLU A 564 -25.58 22.45 -0.05
N GLN A 565 -24.59 21.59 0.25
CA GLN A 565 -23.48 21.32 -0.66
C GLN A 565 -23.73 20.14 -1.62
N ILE A 566 -24.49 19.14 -1.19
CA ILE A 566 -24.83 17.95 -2.03
C ILE A 566 -26.26 18.06 -2.59
N GLY A 567 -27.14 18.69 -1.85
CA GLY A 567 -28.55 18.86 -2.20
C GLY A 567 -29.49 17.96 -1.41
N PRO A 568 -30.81 18.30 -1.40
CA PRO A 568 -31.83 17.53 -0.69
C PRO A 568 -32.04 16.11 -1.27
N VAL A 569 -31.58 15.88 -2.49
CA VAL A 569 -31.60 14.56 -3.15
C VAL A 569 -30.84 13.50 -2.36
N ALA A 570 -29.82 13.89 -1.60
CA ALA A 570 -29.04 12.99 -0.74
C ALA A 570 -29.90 12.31 0.33
N ALA A 571 -31.02 12.92 0.72
CA ALA A 571 -31.86 12.43 1.80
C ALA A 571 -31.10 12.15 3.11
N PHE A 572 -29.99 12.86 3.31
CA PHE A 572 -29.14 12.75 4.49
C PHE A 572 -29.83 13.37 5.70
N LYS A 573 -30.14 12.55 6.69
CA LYS A 573 -30.99 12.96 7.84
C LYS A 573 -30.43 12.53 9.19
N ASP A 574 -29.46 11.64 9.19
CA ASP A 574 -28.97 11.02 10.41
C ASP A 574 -27.47 11.01 10.50
N VAL A 575 -26.98 11.50 11.64
CA VAL A 575 -25.56 11.52 12.02
C VAL A 575 -25.46 11.07 13.47
N THR A 576 -24.58 10.14 13.74
CA THR A 576 -24.33 9.65 15.09
C THR A 576 -22.88 9.88 15.49
N VAL A 577 -22.68 10.44 16.68
CA VAL A 577 -21.36 10.57 17.30
C VAL A 577 -20.95 9.22 17.87
N VAL A 578 -19.72 8.81 17.56
CA VAL A 578 -19.12 7.53 17.99
C VAL A 578 -17.69 7.76 18.51
N ASP A 579 -17.22 6.85 19.35
CA ASP A 579 -15.88 6.96 19.95
C ASP A 579 -14.77 6.60 18.97
N GLY A 580 -15.07 5.76 17.98
CA GLY A 580 -14.14 5.32 16.93
C GLY A 580 -14.86 4.71 15.74
N LEU A 581 -14.15 4.63 14.59
CA LEU A 581 -14.63 3.97 13.38
C LEU A 581 -13.85 2.66 13.17
N PRO A 582 -14.51 1.57 12.75
CA PRO A 582 -13.86 0.30 12.52
C PRO A 582 -12.97 0.41 11.27
N LYS A 583 -11.70 0.11 11.43
CA LYS A 583 -10.68 0.24 10.37
C LYS A 583 -9.96 -1.08 10.16
N THR A 584 -9.47 -1.25 8.95
CA THR A 584 -8.42 -2.24 8.71
C THR A 584 -7.11 -1.76 9.34
N ARG A 585 -6.16 -2.68 9.52
CA ARG A 585 -4.81 -2.35 9.98
C ARG A 585 -4.03 -1.41 9.03
N SER A 586 -4.48 -1.28 7.79
CA SER A 586 -4.00 -0.26 6.84
C SER A 586 -4.73 1.07 6.94
N GLY A 587 -5.64 1.25 7.91
CA GLY A 587 -6.37 2.48 8.17
C GLY A 587 -7.67 2.65 7.39
N LYS A 588 -8.03 1.74 6.49
CA LYS A 588 -9.27 1.84 5.69
C LYS A 588 -10.51 1.56 6.55
N ILE A 589 -11.50 2.45 6.49
CA ILE A 589 -12.77 2.27 7.20
C ILE A 589 -13.56 1.10 6.60
N LEU A 590 -14.08 0.23 7.46
CA LEU A 590 -14.82 -0.99 7.12
C LEU A 590 -16.32 -0.71 6.87
N ARG A 591 -16.62 0.17 5.90
CA ARG A 591 -18.02 0.58 5.56
C ARG A 591 -18.91 -0.59 5.22
N LYS A 592 -18.39 -1.61 4.53
CA LYS A 592 -19.13 -2.82 4.19
C LYS A 592 -19.63 -3.54 5.45
N SER A 593 -18.76 -3.73 6.45
CA SER A 593 -19.13 -4.37 7.72
C SER A 593 -20.15 -3.53 8.51
N MET A 594 -19.97 -2.20 8.52
CA MET A 594 -20.95 -1.30 9.13
C MET A 594 -22.32 -1.41 8.46
N ARG A 595 -22.36 -1.43 7.14
CA ARG A 595 -23.61 -1.59 6.36
C ARG A 595 -24.27 -2.95 6.59
N GLU A 596 -23.51 -4.04 6.59
CA GLU A 596 -24.05 -5.38 6.85
C GLU A 596 -24.68 -5.48 8.25
N ILE A 597 -24.08 -4.88 9.27
CA ILE A 597 -24.66 -4.81 10.61
C ILE A 597 -25.93 -3.97 10.61
N ALA A 598 -25.94 -2.83 9.92
CA ALA A 598 -27.10 -1.95 9.84
C ALA A 598 -28.29 -2.62 9.14
N ASP A 599 -28.03 -3.33 8.03
CA ASP A 599 -29.09 -3.94 7.20
C ASP A 599 -29.53 -5.32 7.71
N ARG A 600 -28.60 -6.14 8.25
CA ARG A 600 -28.82 -7.54 8.58
C ARG A 600 -28.70 -7.85 10.07
N GLY A 601 -28.28 -6.88 10.88
CA GLY A 601 -28.07 -7.02 12.32
C GLY A 601 -26.75 -7.70 12.71
N ASP A 602 -26.02 -8.30 11.77
CA ASP A 602 -24.74 -8.96 12.04
C ASP A 602 -23.82 -9.02 10.80
N THR A 603 -22.53 -9.18 11.03
CA THR A 603 -21.50 -9.47 10.03
C THR A 603 -20.39 -10.31 10.67
N ALA A 604 -19.71 -11.11 9.87
CA ALA A 604 -18.46 -11.73 10.29
C ALA A 604 -17.40 -10.64 10.55
N VAL A 605 -16.72 -10.70 11.68
CA VAL A 605 -15.62 -9.77 11.99
C VAL A 605 -14.52 -9.96 10.94
N PRO A 606 -14.17 -8.92 10.15
CA PRO A 606 -13.10 -9.05 9.17
C PRO A 606 -11.78 -9.32 9.86
N SER A 607 -11.04 -10.30 9.36
CA SER A 607 -9.70 -10.63 9.87
C SER A 607 -8.67 -9.51 9.71
N THR A 608 -8.95 -8.57 8.80
CA THR A 608 -8.13 -7.38 8.55
C THR A 608 -8.40 -6.23 9.51
N ILE A 609 -9.38 -6.35 10.39
CA ILE A 609 -9.73 -5.29 11.35
C ILE A 609 -8.58 -5.02 12.33
N GLU A 610 -8.34 -3.75 12.61
CA GLU A 610 -7.31 -3.32 13.56
C GLU A 610 -7.72 -3.65 14.99
N ASP A 611 -8.93 -3.23 15.38
CA ASP A 611 -9.53 -3.49 16.69
C ASP A 611 -10.97 -3.99 16.54
N PRO A 612 -11.22 -5.28 16.78
CA PRO A 612 -12.58 -5.83 16.77
C PRO A 612 -13.51 -5.19 17.81
N GLY A 613 -12.98 -4.66 18.91
CA GLY A 613 -13.76 -4.02 19.97
C GLY A 613 -14.52 -2.79 19.48
N VAL A 614 -13.95 -2.04 18.56
CA VAL A 614 -14.62 -0.87 17.94
C VAL A 614 -15.88 -1.28 17.18
N LEU A 615 -15.83 -2.40 16.45
CA LEU A 615 -16.99 -2.90 15.72
C LEU A 615 -18.09 -3.37 16.67
N GLU A 616 -17.73 -4.04 17.75
CA GLU A 616 -18.67 -4.46 18.78
C GLU A 616 -19.36 -3.28 19.48
N GLN A 617 -18.62 -2.22 19.79
CA GLN A 617 -19.18 -0.99 20.36
C GLN A 617 -20.16 -0.29 19.42
N LEU A 618 -19.93 -0.38 18.10
CA LEU A 618 -20.81 0.21 17.10
C LEU A 618 -22.07 -0.60 16.80
N ARG A 619 -22.12 -1.91 17.10
CA ARG A 619 -23.28 -2.76 16.82
C ARG A 619 -24.61 -2.19 17.33
N PRO A 620 -24.74 -1.74 18.57
CA PRO A 620 -25.99 -1.16 19.07
C PRO A 620 -26.42 0.10 18.34
N VAL A 621 -25.44 0.87 17.86
CA VAL A 621 -25.67 2.14 17.13
C VAL A 621 -26.08 1.86 15.68
N LEU A 622 -25.44 0.90 15.03
CA LEU A 622 -25.70 0.53 13.64
C LEU A 622 -27.07 -0.14 13.47
N ARG A 623 -27.57 -0.87 14.47
CA ARG A 623 -28.87 -1.56 14.45
C ARG A 623 -30.09 -0.65 14.67
N ARG A 624 -29.87 0.61 15.08
CA ARG A 624 -30.93 1.62 15.22
C ARG A 624 -31.28 2.23 13.87
#